data_5c4d9df0f21bc87dc7d3c42b90917687
#
_entry.id   5c4d9df0f21bc87dc7d3c42b90917687
#
_cell.length_a   1.000
_cell.length_b   1.000
_cell.length_c   1.000
_cell.angle_alpha   90.00
_cell.angle_beta   90.00
_cell.angle_gamma   90.00
#
_symmetry.space_group_name_H-M   'P 1'
#
loop_
_entity.id
_entity.type
_entity.pdbx_description
1 polymer ?
#
loop_
_entity_poly.entity_id
_entity_poly.type
_entity_poly.pdbx_seq_one_letter_code
_entity_poly.pdbx_strand_id
1 'polypeptide(L)'
;MRPRGQLATVLAGLAAGVGLSGCAGHGSVAAAGYRANVAQTAERISLAIASARMGVQLDLDGKMALAVTDQTVSHAAASADSAASALAGREPAGEAETTLRRQATAPIQDAVAALRALRDAVGRGDRGGIGRALSGLDGPAREVDELRRVATGR
;
A
#
# COMPACT_ATOMS: atom_id res chain seq x y z
N MET A 1 -24.72 27.39 57.74
CA MET A 1 -24.34 28.83 57.54
C MET A 1 -23.99 29.01 56.05
N ARG A 2 -24.83 29.76 55.31
CA ARG A 2 -24.55 30.41 54.03
C ARG A 2 -23.69 31.62 54.22
N PRO A 3 -22.98 32.26 53.26
CA PRO A 3 -23.54 32.85 52.05
C PRO A 3 -22.72 32.57 50.76
N ARG A 4 -23.27 32.57 49.60
CA ARG A 4 -23.73 33.61 48.63
C ARG A 4 -22.67 34.65 48.20
N GLY A 5 -22.42 34.70 46.93
CA GLY A 5 -21.78 35.76 46.14
C GLY A 5 -21.57 35.24 44.72
N GLN A 6 -22.48 35.35 43.85
CA GLN A 6 -22.79 36.29 42.77
C GLN A 6 -21.54 37.06 42.29
N LEU A 7 -21.23 36.90 40.97
CA LEU A 7 -21.19 37.99 40.03
C LEU A 7 -21.06 37.48 38.60
N ALA A 8 -22.04 37.80 37.83
CA ALA A 8 -22.10 37.72 36.38
C ALA A 8 -21.33 38.93 35.77
N THR A 9 -20.82 38.76 34.55
CA THR A 9 -20.62 39.77 33.52
C THR A 9 -20.11 39.05 32.28
N VAL A 10 -20.91 38.80 31.29
CA VAL A 10 -21.30 39.60 30.10
C VAL A 10 -20.11 40.28 29.41
N LEU A 11 -19.89 39.86 28.16
CA LEU A 11 -19.55 40.63 26.94
C LEU A 11 -19.33 39.60 25.82
N ALA A 12 -20.20 39.38 24.94
CA ALA A 12 -20.73 40.08 23.77
C ALA A 12 -19.63 40.60 22.83
N GLY A 13 -19.60 40.03 21.63
CA GLY A 13 -19.19 40.77 20.44
C GLY A 13 -17.96 40.25 19.72
N LEU A 14 -18.08 39.59 18.66
CA LEU A 14 -17.91 40.08 17.29
C LEU A 14 -18.02 38.93 16.30
N ALA A 15 -19.14 38.84 15.64
CA ALA A 15 -19.26 38.20 14.35
C ALA A 15 -18.62 39.12 13.33
N ALA A 16 -17.78 38.62 12.46
CA ALA A 16 -17.70 39.01 11.05
C ALA A 16 -16.43 38.40 10.43
N GLY A 17 -16.59 37.71 9.36
CA GLY A 17 -15.46 37.25 8.57
C GLY A 17 -15.77 35.93 7.86
N VAL A 18 -16.96 35.79 7.28
CA VAL A 18 -17.21 34.72 6.30
C VAL A 18 -16.43 35.07 5.04
N GLY A 19 -15.18 34.67 4.98
CA GLY A 19 -14.41 34.58 3.76
C GLY A 19 -14.78 33.32 3.00
N LEU A 20 -15.71 33.47 2.04
CA LEU A 20 -15.96 32.48 0.98
C LEU A 20 -14.72 32.37 0.09
N SER A 21 -13.75 31.54 0.50
CA SER A 21 -12.59 31.18 -0.32
C SER A 21 -12.20 29.73 -0.02
N GLY A 22 -13.13 28.79 -0.21
CA GLY A 22 -12.95 27.43 0.25
C GLY A 22 -13.16 26.32 -0.79
N CYS A 23 -13.23 26.61 -2.08
CA CYS A 23 -13.46 25.54 -3.06
C CYS A 23 -12.20 24.99 -3.76
N ALA A 24 -11.03 25.58 -3.56
CA ALA A 24 -9.81 25.10 -4.19
C ALA A 24 -8.99 24.10 -3.35
N GLY A 25 -9.29 23.96 -2.04
CA GLY A 25 -8.48 23.17 -1.12
C GLY A 25 -8.83 21.68 -1.01
N HIS A 26 -10.04 21.29 -1.35
CA HIS A 26 -10.47 19.90 -1.16
C HIS A 26 -9.89 18.95 -2.19
N GLY A 27 -9.64 19.37 -3.42
CA GLY A 27 -9.04 18.56 -4.46
C GLY A 27 -7.57 18.20 -4.19
N SER A 28 -6.81 19.13 -3.61
CA SER A 28 -5.38 18.94 -3.37
C SER A 28 -5.10 17.98 -2.20
N VAL A 29 -5.92 18.02 -1.15
CA VAL A 29 -5.80 17.09 0.00
C VAL A 29 -6.22 15.68 -0.38
N ALA A 30 -7.28 15.53 -1.16
CA ALA A 30 -7.73 14.24 -1.67
C ALA A 30 -6.68 13.62 -2.61
N ALA A 31 -6.12 14.42 -3.53
CA ALA A 31 -5.06 14.00 -4.45
C ALA A 31 -3.78 13.56 -3.72
N ALA A 32 -3.38 14.30 -2.68
CA ALA A 32 -2.27 13.90 -1.82
C ALA A 32 -2.57 12.56 -1.10
N GLY A 33 -3.83 12.36 -0.67
CA GLY A 33 -4.28 11.13 -0.02
C GLY A 33 -4.22 9.92 -0.93
N TYR A 34 -4.67 10.03 -2.20
CA TYR A 34 -4.64 8.93 -3.16
C TYR A 34 -3.19 8.53 -3.53
N ARG A 35 -2.32 9.52 -3.80
CA ARG A 35 -0.90 9.28 -4.05
C ARG A 35 -0.22 8.56 -2.89
N ALA A 36 -0.49 8.99 -1.65
CA ALA A 36 0.04 8.34 -0.47
C ALA A 36 -0.44 6.88 -0.35
N ASN A 37 -1.70 6.59 -0.70
CA ASN A 37 -2.22 5.22 -0.72
C ASN A 37 -1.52 4.36 -1.79
N VAL A 38 -1.26 4.89 -2.99
CA VAL A 38 -0.50 4.19 -4.04
C VAL A 38 0.92 3.91 -3.56
N ALA A 39 1.61 4.90 -2.99
CA ALA A 39 2.95 4.74 -2.44
C ALA A 39 3.00 3.67 -1.33
N GLN A 40 2.05 3.70 -0.39
CA GLN A 40 1.94 2.72 0.68
C GLN A 40 1.65 1.31 0.16
N THR A 41 0.78 1.19 -0.84
CA THR A 41 0.48 -0.10 -1.49
C THR A 41 1.72 -0.67 -2.16
N ALA A 42 2.43 0.15 -2.94
CA ALA A 42 3.67 -0.25 -3.59
C ALA A 42 4.73 -0.69 -2.57
N GLU A 43 4.89 0.05 -1.47
CA GLU A 43 5.82 -0.31 -0.40
C GLU A 43 5.48 -1.66 0.25
N ARG A 44 4.21 -1.90 0.57
CA ARG A 44 3.76 -3.19 1.13
C ARG A 44 4.03 -4.36 0.18
N ILE A 45 3.82 -4.17 -1.12
CA ILE A 45 4.09 -5.20 -2.13
C ILE A 45 5.59 -5.43 -2.27
N SER A 46 6.43 -4.37 -2.27
CA SER A 46 7.89 -4.51 -2.28
C SER A 46 8.40 -5.29 -1.06
N LEU A 47 7.87 -5.02 0.13
CA LEU A 47 8.19 -5.76 1.34
C LEU A 47 7.74 -7.23 1.26
N ALA A 48 6.57 -7.50 0.70
CA ALA A 48 6.08 -8.86 0.49
C ALA A 48 7.00 -9.64 -0.46
N ILE A 49 7.42 -9.03 -1.58
CA ILE A 49 8.38 -9.63 -2.52
C ILE A 49 9.71 -9.92 -1.82
N ALA A 50 10.25 -8.97 -1.06
CA ALA A 50 11.51 -9.14 -0.33
C ALA A 50 11.43 -10.28 0.69
N SER A 51 10.34 -10.35 1.46
CA SER A 51 10.11 -11.42 2.45
C SER A 51 9.99 -12.79 1.79
N ALA A 52 9.25 -12.90 0.69
CA ALA A 52 9.10 -14.14 -0.06
C ALA A 52 10.44 -14.63 -0.63
N ARG A 53 11.24 -13.73 -1.23
CA ARG A 53 12.58 -14.04 -1.74
C ARG A 53 13.52 -14.52 -0.64
N MET A 54 13.53 -13.81 0.50
CA MET A 54 14.37 -14.19 1.65
C MET A 54 13.99 -15.57 2.17
N GLY A 55 12.70 -15.85 2.35
CA GLY A 55 12.23 -17.15 2.82
C GLY A 55 12.67 -18.29 1.91
N VAL A 56 12.49 -18.13 0.60
CA VAL A 56 12.90 -19.14 -0.38
C VAL A 56 14.42 -19.29 -0.43
N GLN A 57 15.18 -18.20 -0.35
CA GLN A 57 16.64 -18.27 -0.35
C GLN A 57 17.17 -19.04 0.88
N LEU A 58 16.59 -18.80 2.05
CA LEU A 58 16.94 -19.52 3.27
C LEU A 58 16.62 -21.03 3.20
N ASP A 59 15.53 -21.40 2.52
CA ASP A 59 15.21 -22.80 2.25
C ASP A 59 16.22 -23.45 1.29
N LEU A 60 16.53 -22.76 0.19
CA LEU A 60 17.52 -23.24 -0.79
C LEU A 60 18.91 -23.41 -0.16
N ASP A 61 19.27 -22.56 0.80
CA ASP A 61 20.51 -22.66 1.59
C ASP A 61 20.44 -23.73 2.68
N GLY A 62 19.31 -24.42 2.84
CA GLY A 62 19.10 -25.41 3.91
C GLY A 62 19.00 -24.82 5.31
N LYS A 63 18.75 -23.49 5.42
CA LYS A 63 18.68 -22.76 6.70
C LYS A 63 17.24 -22.61 7.21
N MET A 64 16.24 -22.95 6.40
CA MET A 64 14.82 -22.87 6.75
C MET A 64 14.12 -24.15 6.31
N ALA A 65 13.17 -24.62 7.10
CA ALA A 65 12.33 -25.76 6.74
C ALA A 65 11.29 -25.35 5.70
N LEU A 66 11.00 -26.21 4.73
CA LEU A 66 10.03 -25.96 3.64
C LEU A 66 8.67 -25.50 4.17
N ALA A 67 8.19 -26.06 5.28
CA ALA A 67 6.91 -25.65 5.88
C ALA A 67 6.91 -24.19 6.35
N VAL A 68 8.05 -23.67 6.85
CA VAL A 68 8.20 -22.27 7.26
C VAL A 68 8.30 -21.38 6.02
N THR A 69 8.98 -21.84 4.98
CA THR A 69 9.06 -21.16 3.68
C THR A 69 7.68 -21.02 3.06
N ASP A 70 6.91 -22.10 3.03
CA ASP A 70 5.52 -22.09 2.51
C ASP A 70 4.65 -21.09 3.27
N GLN A 71 4.71 -21.09 4.61
CA GLN A 71 3.98 -20.12 5.42
C GLN A 71 4.43 -18.67 5.13
N THR A 72 5.74 -18.42 5.00
CA THR A 72 6.30 -17.10 4.72
C THR A 72 5.83 -16.58 3.37
N VAL A 73 5.92 -17.40 2.33
CA VAL A 73 5.50 -17.03 0.97
C VAL A 73 3.99 -16.87 0.88
N SER A 74 3.22 -17.74 1.55
CA SER A 74 1.75 -17.62 1.63
C SER A 74 1.32 -16.32 2.31
N HIS A 75 1.98 -15.95 3.41
CA HIS A 75 1.72 -14.68 4.09
C HIS A 75 2.08 -13.47 3.23
N ALA A 76 3.21 -13.52 2.52
CA ALA A 76 3.62 -12.47 1.61
C ALA A 76 2.60 -12.28 0.47
N ALA A 77 2.15 -13.36 -0.16
CA ALA A 77 1.14 -13.31 -1.20
C ALA A 77 -0.19 -12.73 -0.67
N ALA A 78 -0.66 -13.17 0.49
CA ALA A 78 -1.89 -12.66 1.11
C ALA A 78 -1.77 -11.17 1.48
N SER A 79 -0.61 -10.72 1.96
CA SER A 79 -0.35 -9.31 2.26
C SER A 79 -0.41 -8.43 1.00
N ALA A 80 0.18 -8.90 -0.11
CA ALA A 80 0.12 -8.20 -1.39
C ALA A 80 -1.31 -8.15 -1.95
N ASP A 81 -2.06 -9.24 -1.88
CA ASP A 81 -3.48 -9.30 -2.26
C ASP A 81 -4.32 -8.30 -1.46
N SER A 82 -4.14 -8.26 -0.15
CA SER A 82 -4.84 -7.33 0.73
C SER A 82 -4.52 -5.87 0.39
N ALA A 83 -3.24 -5.55 0.15
CA ALA A 83 -2.82 -4.20 -0.22
C ALA A 83 -3.41 -3.76 -1.57
N ALA A 84 -3.39 -4.65 -2.57
CA ALA A 84 -3.98 -4.40 -3.88
C ALA A 84 -5.51 -4.18 -3.81
N SER A 85 -6.21 -5.02 -3.05
CA SER A 85 -7.66 -4.92 -2.85
C SER A 85 -8.04 -3.63 -2.12
N ALA A 86 -7.27 -3.23 -1.10
CA ALA A 86 -7.50 -1.99 -0.37
C ALA A 86 -7.36 -0.74 -1.27
N LEU A 87 -6.40 -0.75 -2.22
CA LEU A 87 -6.26 0.33 -3.20
C LEU A 87 -7.37 0.32 -4.23
N ALA A 88 -7.76 -0.87 -4.72
CA ALA A 88 -8.82 -1.02 -5.73
C ALA A 88 -10.18 -0.49 -5.24
N GLY A 89 -10.47 -0.61 -3.94
CA GLY A 89 -11.69 -0.08 -3.31
C GLY A 89 -11.70 1.44 -3.11
N ARG A 90 -10.62 2.17 -3.49
CA ARG A 90 -10.57 3.63 -3.34
C ARG A 90 -10.91 4.31 -4.65
N GLU A 91 -11.86 5.26 -4.58
CA GLU A 91 -12.24 6.05 -5.75
C GLU A 91 -11.28 7.24 -5.94
N PRO A 92 -10.74 7.44 -7.16
CA PRO A 92 -9.97 8.63 -7.48
C PRO A 92 -10.89 9.86 -7.55
N ALA A 93 -10.44 10.97 -6.95
CA ALA A 93 -11.24 12.19 -6.87
C ALA A 93 -11.08 13.12 -8.09
N GLY A 94 -10.20 12.80 -9.05
CA GLY A 94 -9.96 13.65 -10.21
C GLY A 94 -9.15 12.98 -11.31
N GLU A 95 -8.90 13.70 -12.39
CA GLU A 95 -8.26 13.19 -13.60
C GLU A 95 -6.81 12.73 -13.35
N ALA A 96 -6.05 13.49 -12.56
CA ALA A 96 -4.68 13.13 -12.19
C ALA A 96 -4.61 11.81 -11.40
N GLU A 97 -5.54 11.57 -10.49
CA GLU A 97 -5.63 10.33 -9.72
C GLU A 97 -6.13 9.17 -10.57
N THR A 98 -7.06 9.43 -11.48
CA THR A 98 -7.52 8.44 -12.45
C THR A 98 -6.37 7.98 -13.34
N THR A 99 -5.51 8.90 -13.75
CA THR A 99 -4.30 8.58 -14.52
C THR A 99 -3.33 7.76 -13.69
N LEU A 100 -3.07 8.14 -12.43
CA LEU A 100 -2.22 7.39 -11.52
C LEU A 100 -2.79 5.99 -11.24
N ARG A 101 -4.11 5.85 -11.08
CA ARG A 101 -4.78 4.56 -10.95
C ARG A 101 -4.49 3.65 -12.14
N ARG A 102 -4.63 4.16 -13.36
CA ARG A 102 -4.31 3.38 -14.58
C ARG A 102 -2.86 2.94 -14.61
N GLN A 103 -1.93 3.82 -14.24
CA GLN A 103 -0.50 3.51 -14.18
C GLN A 103 -0.16 2.48 -13.10
N ALA A 104 -0.87 2.49 -11.98
CA ALA A 104 -0.62 1.60 -10.86
C ALA A 104 -1.22 0.20 -11.04
N THR A 105 -2.28 0.05 -11.85
CA THR A 105 -3.06 -1.19 -11.91
C THR A 105 -2.22 -2.37 -12.40
N ALA A 106 -1.55 -2.26 -13.54
CA ALA A 106 -0.78 -3.36 -14.12
C ALA A 106 0.41 -3.77 -13.22
N PRO A 107 1.31 -2.87 -12.79
CA PRO A 107 2.43 -3.25 -11.91
C PRO A 107 2.00 -3.97 -10.63
N ILE A 108 0.90 -3.53 -10.01
CA ILE A 108 0.37 -4.14 -8.79
C ILE A 108 -0.18 -5.54 -9.09
N GLN A 109 -0.96 -5.69 -10.15
CA GLN A 109 -1.54 -7.00 -10.53
C GLN A 109 -0.46 -8.00 -10.92
N ASP A 110 0.56 -7.59 -11.67
CA ASP A 110 1.66 -8.44 -12.08
C ASP A 110 2.50 -8.90 -10.88
N ALA A 111 2.75 -8.02 -9.92
CA ALA A 111 3.45 -8.39 -8.68
C ALA A 111 2.65 -9.39 -7.82
N VAL A 112 1.34 -9.19 -7.71
CA VAL A 112 0.45 -10.12 -7.00
C VAL A 112 0.41 -11.47 -7.71
N ALA A 113 0.30 -11.50 -9.04
CA ALA A 113 0.30 -12.73 -9.83
C ALA A 113 1.61 -13.49 -9.69
N ALA A 114 2.76 -12.78 -9.72
CA ALA A 114 4.08 -13.39 -9.55
C ALA A 114 4.26 -13.99 -8.14
N LEU A 115 3.79 -13.32 -7.08
CA LEU A 115 3.82 -13.84 -5.71
C LEU A 115 2.93 -15.09 -5.57
N ARG A 116 1.76 -15.12 -6.19
CA ARG A 116 0.89 -16.30 -6.20
C ARG A 116 1.56 -17.47 -6.92
N ALA A 117 2.20 -17.22 -8.07
CA ALA A 117 2.93 -18.25 -8.79
C ALA A 117 4.08 -18.84 -7.94
N LEU A 118 4.80 -18.00 -7.20
CA LEU A 118 5.84 -18.46 -6.26
C LEU A 118 5.23 -19.31 -5.13
N ARG A 119 4.14 -18.85 -4.51
CA ARG A 119 3.43 -19.61 -3.47
C ARG A 119 3.02 -20.99 -3.98
N ASP A 120 2.44 -21.06 -5.18
CA ASP A 120 1.95 -22.31 -5.75
C ASP A 120 3.11 -23.25 -6.09
N ALA A 121 4.28 -22.73 -6.49
CA ALA A 121 5.48 -23.55 -6.74
C ALA A 121 6.05 -24.09 -5.43
N VAL A 122 6.13 -23.26 -4.37
CA VAL A 122 6.58 -23.67 -3.03
C VAL A 122 5.65 -24.72 -2.44
N GLY A 123 4.34 -24.51 -2.48
CA GLY A 123 3.34 -25.45 -1.95
C GLY A 123 3.35 -26.82 -2.64
N ARG A 124 3.80 -26.88 -3.91
CA ARG A 124 4.02 -28.17 -4.60
C ARG A 124 5.40 -28.77 -4.41
N GLY A 125 6.33 -28.09 -3.75
CA GLY A 125 7.71 -28.51 -3.65
C GLY A 125 8.45 -28.57 -5.00
N ASP A 126 7.96 -27.84 -6.01
CA ASP A 126 8.53 -27.80 -7.36
C ASP A 126 9.75 -26.87 -7.41
N ARG A 127 10.95 -27.44 -7.15
CA ARG A 127 12.20 -26.66 -7.15
C ARG A 127 12.46 -25.92 -8.46
N GLY A 128 12.15 -26.54 -9.61
CA GLY A 128 12.30 -25.90 -10.90
C GLY A 128 11.31 -24.74 -11.09
N GLY A 129 10.07 -24.94 -10.65
CA GLY A 129 9.04 -23.91 -10.62
C GLY A 129 9.38 -22.76 -9.67
N ILE A 130 9.93 -23.05 -8.51
CA ILE A 130 10.41 -22.03 -7.55
C ILE A 130 11.47 -21.14 -8.20
N GLY A 131 12.47 -21.71 -8.86
CA GLY A 131 13.51 -20.93 -9.55
C GLY A 131 12.94 -20.02 -10.64
N ARG A 132 12.03 -20.54 -11.46
CA ARG A 132 11.35 -19.74 -12.48
C ARG A 132 10.48 -18.61 -11.87
N ALA A 133 9.73 -18.92 -10.82
CA ALA A 133 8.87 -17.94 -10.15
C ALA A 133 9.69 -16.85 -9.46
N LEU A 134 10.84 -17.18 -8.84
CA LEU A 134 11.76 -16.18 -8.29
C LEU A 134 12.26 -15.20 -9.36
N SER A 135 12.73 -15.72 -10.51
CA SER A 135 13.13 -14.87 -11.63
C SER A 135 11.98 -14.05 -12.19
N GLY A 136 10.76 -14.62 -12.16
CA GLY A 136 9.54 -13.93 -12.57
C GLY A 136 9.15 -12.73 -11.69
N LEU A 137 9.69 -12.63 -10.47
CA LEU A 137 9.48 -11.47 -9.59
C LEU A 137 10.34 -10.26 -9.96
N ASP A 138 11.39 -10.40 -10.79
CA ASP A 138 12.34 -9.31 -11.06
C ASP A 138 11.73 -8.14 -11.83
N GLY A 139 10.90 -8.41 -12.82
CA GLY A 139 10.17 -7.40 -13.57
C GLY A 139 9.19 -6.63 -12.68
N PRO A 140 8.19 -7.32 -12.13
CA PRO A 140 7.20 -6.71 -11.24
C PRO A 140 7.79 -5.95 -10.05
N ALA A 141 8.89 -6.43 -9.45
CA ALA A 141 9.57 -5.73 -8.36
C ALA A 141 10.08 -4.35 -8.79
N ARG A 142 10.72 -4.26 -9.98
CA ARG A 142 11.21 -2.98 -10.52
C ARG A 142 10.05 -2.03 -10.85
N GLU A 143 8.97 -2.53 -11.41
CA GLU A 143 7.79 -1.73 -11.77
C GLU A 143 7.08 -1.17 -10.53
N VAL A 144 6.95 -1.98 -9.47
CA VAL A 144 6.40 -1.53 -8.18
C VAL A 144 7.30 -0.49 -7.52
N ASP A 145 8.63 -0.64 -7.58
CA ASP A 145 9.57 0.35 -7.06
C ASP A 145 9.54 1.66 -7.86
N GLU A 146 9.36 1.59 -9.19
CA GLU A 146 9.15 2.78 -10.03
C GLU A 146 7.84 3.47 -9.66
N LEU A 147 6.75 2.71 -9.53
CA LEU A 147 5.45 3.23 -9.11
C LEU A 147 5.56 3.97 -7.77
N ARG A 148 6.30 3.40 -6.80
CA ARG A 148 6.55 4.05 -5.50
C ARG A 148 7.27 5.38 -5.67
N ARG A 149 8.31 5.45 -6.52
CA ARG A 149 9.04 6.70 -6.82
C ARG A 149 8.12 7.76 -7.44
N VAL A 150 7.35 7.39 -8.44
CA VAL A 150 6.36 8.29 -9.07
C VAL A 150 5.34 8.80 -8.05
N ALA A 151 4.80 7.93 -7.21
CA ALA A 151 3.80 8.29 -6.21
C ALA A 151 4.37 9.18 -5.09
N THR A 152 5.66 9.05 -4.76
CA THR A 152 6.33 9.88 -3.73
C THR A 152 6.97 11.16 -4.30
N GLY A 153 6.99 11.33 -5.64
CA GLY A 153 7.61 12.49 -6.29
C GLY A 153 9.15 12.49 -6.19
N ARG A 154 9.75 11.32 -6.11
CA ARG A 154 11.22 11.14 -6.03
C ARG A 154 11.77 10.55 -7.30
#